data_52c25c1773940c017cb6d42fe84de0b5
#
_entry.id   52c25c1773940c017cb6d42fe84de0b5
#
_cell.length_a   1.000
_cell.length_b   1.000
_cell.length_c   1.000
_cell.angle_alpha   90.00
_cell.angle_beta   90.00
_cell.angle_gamma   90.00
#
_symmetry.space_group_name_H-M   'P 1'
#
loop_
_entity.id
_entity.type
_entity.pdbx_description
1 polymer ?
#
loop_
_entity_poly.entity_id
_entity_poly.type
_entity_poly.pdbx_seq_one_letter_code
_entity_poly.pdbx_strand_id
1 'polypeptide(L)'
;MRVPTRRDREVLAQAAEIVERELCLEAGAIFRRRRTRWEALGRHLLMRLASEEMELGYADIGRILGRHHTTVIHGERRAADVCAGDPQVAELYAHLVRMVRRHQPRRAATQEGHAA
;
A
#
# COMPACT_ATOMS: atom_id res chain seq x y z
N MET A 1 -18.37 5.94 -12.14
CA MET A 1 -17.02 5.55 -11.70
C MET A 1 -16.57 6.43 -10.54
N ARG A 2 -16.09 5.81 -9.49
CA ARG A 2 -15.67 6.53 -8.30
C ARG A 2 -14.32 7.21 -8.51
N VAL A 3 -14.17 8.43 -8.01
CA VAL A 3 -12.90 9.15 -7.99
C VAL A 3 -12.33 9.07 -6.58
N PRO A 4 -11.00 8.84 -6.41
CA PRO A 4 -10.41 8.80 -5.08
C PRO A 4 -10.69 10.10 -4.32
N THR A 5 -11.09 9.95 -3.06
CA THR A 5 -11.36 11.10 -2.20
C THR A 5 -10.05 11.69 -1.69
N ARG A 6 -10.13 12.90 -1.13
CA ARG A 6 -9.00 13.51 -0.45
C ARG A 6 -8.49 12.59 0.68
N ARG A 7 -9.42 11.99 1.41
CA ARG A 7 -9.07 11.07 2.48
C ARG A 7 -8.31 9.84 1.95
N ASP A 8 -8.78 9.28 0.83
CA ASP A 8 -8.09 8.14 0.20
C ASP A 8 -6.65 8.49 -0.13
N ARG A 9 -6.43 9.70 -0.69
CA ARG A 9 -5.09 10.16 -1.05
C ARG A 9 -4.21 10.35 0.17
N GLU A 10 -4.77 10.91 1.23
CA GLU A 10 -4.02 11.15 2.47
C GLU A 10 -3.61 9.84 3.14
N VAL A 11 -4.52 8.87 3.23
CA VAL A 11 -4.18 7.60 3.88
C VAL A 11 -3.16 6.80 3.08
N LEU A 12 -3.25 6.85 1.75
CA LEU A 12 -2.26 6.17 0.92
C LEU A 12 -0.89 6.86 1.00
N ALA A 13 -0.86 8.18 1.01
CA ALA A 13 0.39 8.93 1.16
C ALA A 13 1.05 8.62 2.50
N GLN A 14 0.28 8.52 3.57
CA GLN A 14 0.81 8.17 4.88
C GLN A 14 1.39 6.75 4.88
N ALA A 15 0.69 5.81 4.27
CA ALA A 15 1.20 4.45 4.16
C ALA A 15 2.48 4.40 3.31
N ALA A 16 2.55 5.20 2.25
CA ALA A 16 3.76 5.31 1.44
C ALA A 16 4.95 5.79 2.26
N GLU A 17 4.74 6.78 3.13
CA GLU A 17 5.80 7.27 4.01
C GLU A 17 6.30 6.18 4.95
N ILE A 18 5.40 5.36 5.48
CA ILE A 18 5.77 4.25 6.34
C ILE A 18 6.63 3.25 5.57
N VAL A 19 6.22 2.87 4.36
CA VAL A 19 6.98 1.95 3.52
C VAL A 19 8.36 2.51 3.20
N GLU A 20 8.42 3.78 2.81
CA GLU A 20 9.69 4.43 2.49
C GLU A 20 10.64 4.42 3.67
N ARG A 21 10.13 4.73 4.85
CA ARG A 21 10.93 4.75 6.07
C ARG A 21 11.47 3.35 6.41
N GLU A 22 10.61 2.34 6.35
CA GLU A 22 10.99 0.99 6.72
C GLU A 22 11.95 0.36 5.72
N LEU A 23 11.92 0.79 4.46
CA LEU A 23 12.85 0.32 3.43
C LEU A 23 14.05 1.27 3.24
N CYS A 24 14.15 2.30 4.05
CA CYS A 24 15.22 3.30 3.95
C CYS A 24 15.28 3.97 2.58
N LEU A 25 14.11 4.24 2.00
CA LEU A 25 13.99 4.97 0.74
C LEU A 25 13.87 6.46 1.00
N GLU A 26 14.22 7.26 0.02
CA GLU A 26 14.00 8.71 0.09
C GLU A 26 12.51 9.02 0.13
N ALA A 27 12.17 10.13 0.78
CA ALA A 27 10.78 10.60 0.82
C ALA A 27 10.29 10.83 -0.62
N GLY A 28 9.12 10.28 -0.94
CA GLY A 28 8.53 10.40 -2.27
C GLY A 28 9.03 9.41 -3.29
N ALA A 29 10.00 8.57 -2.94
CA ALA A 29 10.59 7.61 -3.88
C ALA A 29 9.56 6.68 -4.53
N ILE A 30 8.55 6.29 -3.77
CA ILE A 30 7.51 5.37 -4.26
C ILE A 30 6.72 5.98 -5.43
N PHE A 31 6.54 7.30 -5.41
CA PHE A 31 5.76 7.99 -6.45
C PHE A 31 6.58 8.30 -7.70
N ARG A 32 7.90 8.10 -7.66
CA ARG A 32 8.75 8.33 -8.81
C ARG A 32 8.70 7.16 -9.77
N ARG A 33 9.16 7.39 -11.00
CA ARG A 33 9.21 6.34 -12.02
C ARG A 33 10.54 5.59 -12.06
N ARG A 34 11.38 5.78 -11.06
CA ARG A 34 12.63 5.05 -10.96
C ARG A 34 12.38 3.57 -10.74
N ARG A 35 13.27 2.75 -11.26
CA ARG A 35 13.13 1.29 -11.24
C ARG A 35 14.22 0.62 -10.41
N THR A 36 14.63 1.22 -9.33
CA THR A 36 15.54 0.50 -8.45
C THR A 36 14.77 -0.65 -7.81
N ARG A 37 15.52 -1.69 -7.48
CA ARG A 37 14.96 -2.91 -6.89
C ARG A 37 14.14 -2.61 -5.63
N TRP A 38 14.68 -1.76 -4.76
CA TRP A 38 14.03 -1.46 -3.49
C TRP A 38 12.81 -0.56 -3.66
N GLU A 39 12.88 0.37 -4.59
CA GLU A 39 11.73 1.22 -4.90
C GLU A 39 10.59 0.40 -5.51
N ALA A 40 10.94 -0.53 -6.41
CA ALA A 40 9.93 -1.42 -6.99
C ALA A 40 9.28 -2.29 -5.92
N LEU A 41 10.08 -2.87 -5.02
CA LEU A 41 9.55 -3.65 -3.91
C LEU A 41 8.62 -2.80 -3.05
N GLY A 42 9.05 -1.59 -2.71
CA GLY A 42 8.24 -0.66 -1.91
C GLY A 42 6.89 -0.38 -2.56
N ARG A 43 6.88 -0.11 -3.87
CA ARG A 43 5.63 0.13 -4.59
C ARG A 43 4.72 -1.09 -4.56
N HIS A 44 5.28 -2.29 -4.79
CA HIS A 44 4.49 -3.51 -4.80
C HIS A 44 3.89 -3.81 -3.42
N LEU A 45 4.68 -3.64 -2.37
CA LEU A 45 4.18 -3.81 -1.01
C LEU A 45 3.09 -2.80 -0.68
N LEU A 46 3.25 -1.55 -1.11
CA LEU A 46 2.24 -0.52 -0.91
C LEU A 46 0.94 -0.85 -1.66
N MET A 47 1.04 -1.36 -2.89
CA MET A 47 -0.13 -1.77 -3.65
C MET A 47 -0.91 -2.85 -2.92
N ARG A 48 -0.22 -3.81 -2.36
CA ARG A 48 -0.85 -4.88 -1.57
C ARG A 48 -1.47 -4.32 -0.28
N LEU A 49 -0.76 -3.46 0.44
CA LEU A 49 -1.27 -2.80 1.64
C LEU A 49 -2.55 -2.02 1.35
N ALA A 50 -2.54 -1.23 0.28
CA ALA A 50 -3.69 -0.40 -0.07
C ALA A 50 -4.90 -1.23 -0.41
N SER A 51 -4.70 -2.33 -1.13
CA SER A 51 -5.78 -3.22 -1.49
C SER A 51 -6.33 -3.99 -0.29
N GLU A 52 -5.46 -4.55 0.53
CA GLU A 52 -5.87 -5.42 1.64
C GLU A 52 -6.28 -4.67 2.90
N GLU A 53 -5.55 -3.62 3.24
CA GLU A 53 -5.74 -2.94 4.52
C GLU A 53 -6.55 -1.64 4.44
N MET A 54 -6.55 -0.99 3.29
CA MET A 54 -7.26 0.27 3.12
C MET A 54 -8.55 0.11 2.32
N GLU A 55 -8.79 -1.07 1.80
CA GLU A 55 -9.99 -1.39 1.03
C GLU A 55 -10.18 -0.48 -0.19
N LEU A 56 -9.06 -0.03 -0.77
CA LEU A 56 -9.11 0.77 -2.00
C LEU A 56 -9.14 -0.15 -3.20
N GLY A 57 -9.95 0.22 -4.19
CA GLY A 57 -9.98 -0.50 -5.45
C GLY A 57 -8.73 -0.25 -6.27
N TYR A 58 -8.43 -1.15 -7.20
CA TYR A 58 -7.23 -1.05 -8.03
C TYR A 58 -7.20 0.24 -8.85
N ALA A 59 -8.36 0.67 -9.35
CA ALA A 59 -8.44 1.90 -10.12
C ALA A 59 -8.10 3.13 -9.26
N ASP A 60 -8.58 3.16 -8.02
CA ASP A 60 -8.29 4.26 -7.10
C ASP A 60 -6.81 4.29 -6.73
N ILE A 61 -6.23 3.13 -6.43
CA ILE A 61 -4.80 3.02 -6.12
C ILE A 61 -3.99 3.51 -7.32
N GLY A 62 -4.35 3.07 -8.52
CA GLY A 62 -3.67 3.46 -9.73
C GLY A 62 -3.71 4.97 -9.96
N ARG A 63 -4.87 5.59 -9.75
CA ARG A 63 -5.00 7.04 -9.90
C ARG A 63 -4.12 7.80 -8.93
N ILE A 64 -4.08 7.35 -7.69
CA ILE A 64 -3.26 8.03 -6.66
C ILE A 64 -1.77 7.87 -6.97
N LEU A 65 -1.35 6.68 -7.41
CA LEU A 65 0.05 6.40 -7.71
C LEU A 65 0.48 6.83 -9.11
N GLY A 66 -0.45 7.25 -9.94
CA GLY A 66 -0.15 7.58 -11.34
C GLY A 66 0.19 6.36 -12.17
N ARG A 67 -0.47 5.25 -11.91
CA ARG A 67 -0.28 3.97 -12.60
C ARG A 67 -1.60 3.44 -13.11
N HIS A 68 -1.55 2.64 -14.17
CA HIS A 68 -2.74 1.95 -14.65
C HIS A 68 -3.17 0.88 -13.64
N HIS A 69 -4.47 0.60 -13.57
CA HIS A 69 -4.98 -0.39 -12.60
C HIS A 69 -4.40 -1.79 -12.81
N THR A 70 -4.07 -2.15 -14.05
CA THR A 70 -3.43 -3.45 -14.31
C THR A 70 -2.04 -3.52 -13.70
N THR A 71 -1.31 -2.41 -13.69
CA THR A 71 -0.01 -2.34 -13.03
C THR A 71 -0.16 -2.57 -11.52
N VAL A 72 -1.24 -2.04 -10.92
CA VAL A 72 -1.52 -2.24 -9.50
C VAL A 72 -1.80 -3.72 -9.21
N ILE A 73 -2.62 -4.36 -10.05
CA ILE A 73 -2.92 -5.80 -9.90
C ILE A 73 -1.63 -6.62 -9.98
N HIS A 74 -0.77 -6.34 -10.96
CA HIS A 74 0.50 -7.04 -11.10
C HIS A 74 1.41 -6.79 -9.90
N GLY A 75 1.46 -5.56 -9.41
CA GLY A 75 2.25 -5.22 -8.23
C GLY A 75 1.79 -5.95 -6.98
N GLU A 76 0.49 -6.02 -6.77
CA GLU A 76 -0.08 -6.76 -5.65
C GLU A 76 0.28 -8.24 -5.72
N ARG A 77 0.14 -8.85 -6.90
CA ARG A 77 0.51 -10.25 -7.12
C ARG A 77 2.00 -10.48 -6.89
N ARG A 78 2.81 -9.57 -7.40
CA ARG A 78 4.26 -9.65 -7.22
C ARG A 78 4.62 -9.58 -5.74
N ALA A 79 4.00 -8.69 -4.98
CA ALA A 79 4.22 -8.60 -3.55
C ALA A 79 3.84 -9.89 -2.84
N ALA A 80 2.70 -10.48 -3.21
CA ALA A 80 2.27 -11.75 -2.63
C ALA A 80 3.26 -12.87 -2.94
N ASP A 81 3.76 -12.93 -4.17
CA ASP A 81 4.72 -13.94 -4.58
C ASP A 81 6.05 -13.81 -3.84
N VAL A 82 6.54 -12.59 -3.70
CA VAL A 82 7.81 -12.35 -2.99
C VAL A 82 7.65 -12.70 -1.51
N CYS A 83 6.53 -12.33 -0.89
CA CYS A 83 6.27 -12.69 0.50
C CYS A 83 6.19 -14.20 0.68
N ALA A 84 5.59 -14.92 -0.28
CA ALA A 84 5.48 -16.37 -0.20
C ALA A 84 6.83 -17.05 -0.31
N GLY A 85 7.76 -16.47 -1.06
CA GLY A 85 9.08 -17.06 -1.30
C GLY A 85 10.20 -16.56 -0.40
N ASP A 86 9.98 -15.47 0.33
CA ASP A 86 11.02 -14.86 1.14
C ASP A 86 10.48 -14.52 2.53
N PRO A 87 10.86 -15.32 3.57
CA PRO A 87 10.37 -15.08 4.94
C PRO A 87 10.71 -13.70 5.49
N GLN A 88 11.82 -13.09 5.07
CA GLN A 88 12.18 -11.76 5.53
C GLN A 88 11.24 -10.71 4.99
N VAL A 89 10.85 -10.85 3.72
CA VAL A 89 9.89 -9.92 3.11
C VAL A 89 8.50 -10.14 3.70
N ALA A 90 8.11 -11.38 3.96
CA ALA A 90 6.84 -11.67 4.63
C ALA A 90 6.79 -11.02 6.01
N GLU A 91 7.88 -11.10 6.77
CA GLU A 91 7.99 -10.47 8.09
C GLU A 91 7.91 -8.95 7.99
N LEU A 92 8.59 -8.38 7.00
CA LEU A 92 8.52 -6.94 6.73
C LEU A 92 7.08 -6.54 6.41
N TYR A 93 6.40 -7.28 5.55
CA TYR A 93 5.02 -6.97 5.20
C TYR A 93 4.11 -7.02 6.44
N ALA A 94 4.25 -8.03 7.27
CA ALA A 94 3.49 -8.13 8.51
C ALA A 94 3.73 -6.92 9.42
N HIS A 95 4.97 -6.47 9.49
CA HIS A 95 5.33 -5.27 10.25
C HIS A 95 4.66 -4.02 9.67
N LEU A 96 4.69 -3.87 8.34
CA LEU A 96 4.03 -2.75 7.67
C LEU A 96 2.52 -2.74 7.96
N VAL A 97 1.89 -3.91 7.93
CA VAL A 97 0.47 -4.04 8.26
C VAL A 97 0.20 -3.52 9.69
N ARG A 98 1.03 -3.93 10.64
CA ARG A 98 0.88 -3.48 12.03
C ARG A 98 1.03 -1.97 12.15
N MET A 99 2.01 -1.39 11.44
CA MET A 99 2.26 0.05 11.46
C MET A 99 1.09 0.83 10.86
N VAL A 100 0.58 0.37 9.73
CA VAL A 100 -0.55 1.01 9.06
C VAL A 100 -1.80 0.93 9.95
N ARG A 101 -2.07 -0.22 10.55
CA ARG A 101 -3.23 -0.37 11.44
C ARG A 101 -3.14 0.53 12.66
N ARG A 102 -1.94 0.75 13.16
CA ARG A 102 -1.71 1.63 14.30
C ARG A 102 -2.03 3.08 13.97
N HIS A 103 -1.62 3.54 12.79
CA HIS A 103 -1.79 4.93 12.38
C HIS A 103 -3.10 5.20 11.66
N GLN A 104 -3.69 4.16 11.07
CA GLN A 104 -4.91 4.26 10.29
C GLN A 104 -5.82 3.09 10.64
N PRO A 105 -6.58 3.19 11.76
CA PRO A 105 -7.51 2.13 12.10
C PRO A 105 -8.44 1.82 10.94
N ARG A 106 -8.71 0.54 10.71
CA ARG A 106 -9.51 0.10 9.58
C ARG A 106 -10.91 0.69 9.66
N ARG A 107 -11.41 1.13 8.52
CA ARG A 107 -12.75 1.66 8.38
C ARG A 107 -13.80 0.63 8.79
N ALA A 108 -13.57 -0.64 8.45
CA ALA A 108 -14.48 -1.72 8.80
C ALA A 108 -14.68 -1.84 10.30
N ALA A 109 -13.61 -1.73 11.08
CA ALA A 109 -13.70 -1.77 12.54
C ALA A 109 -14.56 -0.63 13.07
N THR A 110 -14.43 0.55 12.50
CA THR A 110 -15.24 1.71 12.87
C THR A 110 -16.70 1.48 12.53
N GLN A 111 -16.96 0.94 11.36
CA GLN A 111 -18.33 0.66 10.92
C GLN A 111 -18.99 -0.42 11.77
N GLU A 112 -18.24 -1.43 12.14
CA GLU A 112 -18.75 -2.46 13.04
C GLU A 112 -19.18 -1.87 14.39
N GLY A 113 -18.41 -0.92 14.88
CA GLY A 113 -18.78 -0.20 16.08
C GLY A 113 -20.10 0.54 15.93
N HIS A 114 -20.38 1.08 14.76
CA HIS A 114 -21.66 1.73 14.48
C HIS A 114 -22.80 0.74 14.34
N ALA A 115 -22.54 -0.40 13.72
CA ALA A 115 -23.55 -1.40 13.50
C ALA A 115 -24.02 -2.04 14.81
N ALA A 116 -23.15 -2.08 15.75
CA ALA A 116 -23.50 -2.62 17.06
C ALA A 116 -24.32 -1.63 17.86
#